data_c2342541330b2055fb6d8f4e743a5865
#
_entry.id   c2342541330b2055fb6d8f4e743a5865
#
_cell.length_a   1.000
_cell.length_b   1.000
_cell.length_c   1.000
_cell.angle_alpha   90.00
_cell.angle_beta   90.00
_cell.angle_gamma   90.00
#
_symmetry.space_group_name_H-M   'P 1'
#
loop_
_entity.id
_entity.type
_entity.pdbx_description
1 polymer ?
#
loop_
_entity_poly.entity_id
_entity_poly.type
_entity_poly.pdbx_seq_one_letter_code
_entity_poly.pdbx_strand_id
1 'polypeptide(L)'
;MATTRIGLAQLPAAARAAVEQHTGPLLTVTESADGFNSEVAARVTSATGTWHVKGLRTDHPRAWTQLREADIAPFLTGLAPALRWRVETAGWDLLGFEALDGHHADYTPDSPDLPEVAALLRRLGTTPCPDIELRRAEQRLEQYATTPADLHLFAGDHLLHTDLNNTNVLVNDRAPQADRARIVDWAWATRGAAWLDAGYWIIWLIASGHAPASAEHRAAEIPAWHAAPPEGITAFATANHNLWNEISAADPNPWTRRLAGAATAWREYRRSG
;
A
#
# COMPACT_ATOMS: atom_id res chain seq x y z
N MET A 1 -0.44 16.59 -5.97
CA MET A 1 -1.45 16.68 -7.06
C MET A 1 -1.74 15.27 -7.56
N ALA A 2 -3.03 14.96 -7.75
CA ALA A 2 -3.41 13.67 -8.36
C ALA A 2 -2.87 13.59 -9.79
N THR A 3 -2.43 12.43 -10.21
CA THR A 3 -1.97 12.16 -11.58
C THR A 3 -3.19 12.18 -12.51
N THR A 4 -3.11 12.95 -13.62
CA THR A 4 -4.20 12.94 -14.62
C THR A 4 -4.20 11.59 -15.31
N ARG A 5 -5.29 10.83 -15.16
CA ARG A 5 -5.43 9.53 -15.82
C ARG A 5 -5.84 9.67 -17.27
N ILE A 6 -5.28 8.77 -18.08
CA ILE A 6 -5.71 8.52 -19.46
C ILE A 6 -6.09 7.04 -19.60
N GLY A 7 -6.96 6.74 -20.56
CA GLY A 7 -7.28 5.36 -20.90
C GLY A 7 -6.14 4.68 -21.67
N LEU A 8 -6.03 3.36 -21.54
CA LEU A 8 -5.02 2.55 -22.24
C LEU A 8 -5.08 2.76 -23.76
N ALA A 9 -6.26 3.00 -24.31
CA ALA A 9 -6.45 3.30 -25.74
C ALA A 9 -5.82 4.64 -26.16
N GLN A 10 -5.56 5.56 -25.23
CA GLN A 10 -4.95 6.87 -25.48
C GLN A 10 -3.42 6.85 -25.45
N LEU A 11 -2.81 5.72 -25.08
CA LEU A 11 -1.38 5.53 -25.18
C LEU A 11 -0.89 5.67 -26.64
N PRO A 12 0.36 6.10 -26.87
CA PRO A 12 0.98 6.05 -28.18
C PRO A 12 0.89 4.65 -28.79
N ALA A 13 0.77 4.57 -30.13
CA ALA A 13 0.62 3.28 -30.82
C ALA A 13 1.72 2.28 -30.48
N ALA A 14 2.98 2.73 -30.33
CA ALA A 14 4.09 1.88 -29.95
C ALA A 14 3.94 1.33 -28.54
N ALA A 15 3.42 2.13 -27.60
CA ALA A 15 3.19 1.70 -26.21
C ALA A 15 2.05 0.66 -26.14
N ARG A 16 0.95 0.87 -26.88
CA ARG A 16 -0.11 -0.14 -27.00
C ARG A 16 0.38 -1.44 -27.62
N ALA A 17 1.14 -1.35 -28.71
CA ALA A 17 1.73 -2.52 -29.37
C ALA A 17 2.65 -3.30 -28.41
N ALA A 18 3.42 -2.61 -27.56
CA ALA A 18 4.25 -3.26 -26.55
C ALA A 18 3.42 -4.00 -25.49
N VAL A 19 2.28 -3.44 -25.05
CA VAL A 19 1.35 -4.18 -24.17
C VAL A 19 0.88 -5.45 -24.86
N GLU A 20 0.39 -5.35 -26.11
CA GLU A 20 -0.11 -6.51 -26.87
C GLU A 20 0.97 -7.57 -27.18
N GLN A 21 2.25 -7.18 -27.30
CA GLN A 21 3.36 -8.13 -27.43
C GLN A 21 3.48 -9.04 -26.19
N HIS A 22 3.18 -8.53 -25.01
CA HIS A 22 3.26 -9.30 -23.76
C HIS A 22 1.96 -10.02 -23.41
N THR A 23 0.81 -9.43 -23.75
CA THR A 23 -0.50 -9.96 -23.36
C THR A 23 -1.18 -10.76 -24.47
N GLY A 24 -0.76 -10.60 -25.71
CA GLY A 24 -1.56 -10.92 -26.90
C GLY A 24 -2.59 -9.84 -27.21
N PRO A 25 -3.34 -9.96 -28.35
CA PRO A 25 -4.39 -9.01 -28.71
C PRO A 25 -5.44 -8.85 -27.60
N LEU A 26 -5.76 -7.61 -27.26
CA LEU A 26 -6.69 -7.30 -26.19
C LEU A 26 -8.14 -7.58 -26.61
N LEU A 27 -8.85 -8.35 -25.80
CA LEU A 27 -10.28 -8.66 -25.96
C LEU A 27 -11.15 -7.68 -25.18
N THR A 28 -10.76 -7.38 -23.94
CA THR A 28 -11.47 -6.41 -23.09
C THR A 28 -10.46 -5.53 -22.34
N VAL A 29 -10.85 -4.28 -22.12
CA VAL A 29 -10.10 -3.30 -21.31
C VAL A 29 -11.10 -2.67 -20.33
N THR A 30 -10.81 -2.77 -19.04
CA THR A 30 -11.58 -2.11 -17.98
C THR A 30 -10.65 -1.17 -17.24
N GLU A 31 -10.87 0.13 -17.41
CA GLU A 31 -10.05 1.15 -16.73
C GLU A 31 -10.31 1.11 -15.22
N SER A 32 -9.24 1.23 -14.43
CA SER A 32 -9.38 1.33 -12.97
C SER A 32 -9.70 2.76 -12.57
N ALA A 33 -10.74 2.94 -11.78
CA ALA A 33 -11.13 4.25 -11.26
C ALA A 33 -10.22 4.71 -10.11
N ASP A 34 -9.66 3.77 -9.35
CA ASP A 34 -8.92 4.00 -8.13
C ASP A 34 -7.40 4.07 -8.34
N GLY A 35 -6.70 4.63 -7.35
CA GLY A 35 -5.24 4.80 -7.33
C GLY A 35 -4.78 6.17 -7.85
N PHE A 36 -3.68 6.69 -7.30
CA PHE A 36 -3.20 8.06 -7.55
C PHE A 36 -1.80 8.11 -8.18
N ASN A 37 -1.13 6.95 -8.31
CA ASN A 37 0.29 6.89 -8.66
C ASN A 37 0.57 6.59 -10.14
N SER A 38 -0.44 6.23 -10.94
CA SER A 38 -0.29 5.88 -12.36
C SER A 38 -1.16 6.74 -13.26
N GLU A 39 -0.66 7.11 -14.44
CA GLU A 39 -1.45 7.80 -15.50
C GLU A 39 -2.32 6.81 -16.26
N VAL A 40 -1.90 5.54 -16.36
CA VAL A 40 -2.68 4.43 -16.91
C VAL A 40 -2.80 3.35 -15.85
N ALA A 41 -4.00 2.87 -15.62
CA ALA A 41 -4.24 1.66 -14.84
C ALA A 41 -5.49 0.96 -15.40
N ALA A 42 -5.33 -0.27 -15.85
CA ALA A 42 -6.41 -1.02 -16.48
C ALA A 42 -6.29 -2.54 -16.22
N ARG A 43 -7.41 -3.18 -16.03
CA ARG A 43 -7.53 -4.64 -16.14
C ARG A 43 -7.77 -4.97 -17.63
N VAL A 44 -6.89 -5.77 -18.19
CA VAL A 44 -6.98 -6.20 -19.60
C VAL A 44 -7.12 -7.70 -19.68
N THR A 45 -7.95 -8.18 -20.59
CA THR A 45 -8.12 -9.61 -20.88
C THR A 45 -7.73 -9.87 -22.32
N SER A 46 -7.00 -10.95 -22.53
CA SER A 46 -6.60 -11.47 -23.84
C SER A 46 -6.88 -12.97 -23.94
N ALA A 47 -6.56 -13.59 -25.05
CA ALA A 47 -6.64 -15.05 -25.21
C ALA A 47 -5.63 -15.80 -24.30
N THR A 48 -4.57 -15.15 -23.84
CA THR A 48 -3.51 -15.75 -23.01
C THR A 48 -3.71 -15.56 -21.50
N GLY A 49 -4.64 -14.66 -21.09
CA GLY A 49 -4.90 -14.42 -19.67
C GLY A 49 -5.46 -13.04 -19.38
N THR A 50 -5.49 -12.72 -18.09
CA THR A 50 -5.93 -11.43 -17.59
C THR A 50 -4.79 -10.77 -16.80
N TRP A 51 -4.60 -9.48 -17.05
CA TRP A 51 -3.50 -8.68 -16.54
C TRP A 51 -4.00 -7.40 -15.89
N HIS A 52 -3.24 -6.88 -14.94
CA HIS A 52 -3.38 -5.50 -14.50
C HIS A 52 -2.20 -4.70 -15.04
N VAL A 53 -2.49 -3.73 -15.92
CA VAL A 53 -1.46 -2.89 -16.55
C VAL A 53 -1.44 -1.54 -15.86
N LYS A 54 -0.25 -1.13 -15.38
CA LYS A 54 0.02 0.22 -14.85
C LYS A 54 0.98 0.93 -15.80
N GLY A 55 0.82 2.23 -15.95
CA GLY A 55 1.69 3.04 -16.80
C GLY A 55 1.90 4.44 -16.25
N LEU A 56 3.14 4.91 -16.38
CA LEU A 56 3.53 6.27 -16.04
C LEU A 56 4.51 6.79 -17.09
N ARG A 57 4.44 8.08 -17.38
CA ARG A 57 5.43 8.68 -18.29
C ARG A 57 6.81 8.68 -17.65
N THR A 58 7.84 8.40 -18.43
CA THR A 58 9.22 8.34 -17.94
C THR A 58 9.74 9.70 -17.44
N ASP A 59 9.18 10.81 -17.94
CA ASP A 59 9.48 12.17 -17.49
C ASP A 59 8.58 12.68 -16.34
N HIS A 60 7.66 11.83 -15.85
CA HIS A 60 6.78 12.22 -14.75
C HIS A 60 7.56 12.39 -13.44
N PRO A 61 7.30 13.44 -12.63
CA PRO A 61 8.01 13.68 -11.36
C PRO A 61 7.98 12.50 -10.37
N ARG A 62 7.00 11.61 -10.52
CA ARG A 62 6.86 10.40 -9.71
C ARG A 62 7.25 9.11 -10.45
N ALA A 63 8.00 9.17 -11.56
CA ALA A 63 8.45 7.97 -12.28
C ALA A 63 9.20 6.98 -11.36
N TRP A 64 9.86 7.48 -10.33
CA TRP A 64 10.52 6.68 -9.30
C TRP A 64 9.57 5.72 -8.56
N THR A 65 8.27 6.03 -8.46
CA THR A 65 7.29 5.14 -7.78
C THR A 65 7.08 3.86 -8.57
N GLN A 66 7.03 3.96 -9.89
CA GLN A 66 6.87 2.82 -10.78
C GLN A 66 8.13 1.94 -10.81
N LEU A 67 9.32 2.58 -10.87
CA LEU A 67 10.59 1.89 -10.73
C LEU A 67 10.67 1.12 -9.41
N ARG A 68 10.29 1.76 -8.29
CA ARG A 68 10.26 1.14 -6.97
C ARG A 68 9.34 -0.08 -6.93
N GLU A 69 8.14 0.02 -7.50
CA GLU A 69 7.19 -1.08 -7.56
C GLU A 69 7.73 -2.26 -8.38
N ALA A 70 8.44 -1.97 -9.47
CA ALA A 70 9.09 -2.99 -10.29
C ALA A 70 10.26 -3.67 -9.55
N ASP A 71 11.11 -2.89 -8.87
CA ASP A 71 12.31 -3.40 -8.16
C ASP A 71 11.94 -4.28 -6.97
N ILE A 72 10.85 -3.96 -6.26
CA ILE A 72 10.41 -4.73 -5.09
C ILE A 72 9.63 -6.00 -5.47
N ALA A 73 8.98 -6.02 -6.63
CA ALA A 73 8.07 -7.09 -7.03
C ALA A 73 8.65 -8.52 -6.93
N PRO A 74 9.95 -8.80 -7.27
CA PRO A 74 10.52 -10.14 -7.14
C PRO A 74 10.54 -10.68 -5.71
N PHE A 75 10.47 -9.81 -4.70
CA PHE A 75 10.55 -10.17 -3.28
C PHE A 75 9.18 -10.32 -2.61
N LEU A 76 8.09 -10.14 -3.35
CA LEU A 76 6.72 -10.10 -2.83
C LEU A 76 5.93 -11.39 -3.06
N THR A 77 6.60 -12.50 -3.29
CA THR A 77 5.93 -13.80 -3.52
C THR A 77 4.95 -14.12 -2.38
N GLY A 78 3.69 -14.37 -2.75
CA GLY A 78 2.63 -14.65 -1.79
C GLY A 78 2.06 -13.42 -1.07
N LEU A 79 2.65 -12.23 -1.22
CA LEU A 79 2.15 -10.97 -0.62
C LEU A 79 1.43 -10.10 -1.65
N ALA A 80 1.91 -10.07 -2.89
CA ALA A 80 1.42 -9.22 -3.97
C ALA A 80 1.17 -10.02 -5.26
N PRO A 81 0.44 -9.44 -6.24
CA PRO A 81 0.38 -10.01 -7.59
C PRO A 81 1.78 -10.01 -8.22
N ALA A 82 2.09 -11.07 -8.97
CA ALA A 82 3.39 -11.16 -9.63
C ALA A 82 3.51 -10.13 -10.76
N LEU A 83 4.61 -9.38 -10.77
CA LEU A 83 5.00 -8.62 -11.96
C LEU A 83 5.46 -9.60 -13.04
N ARG A 84 4.80 -9.58 -14.19
CA ARG A 84 5.06 -10.50 -15.31
C ARG A 84 5.98 -9.90 -16.36
N TRP A 85 5.87 -8.60 -16.56
CA TRP A 85 6.69 -7.87 -17.51
C TRP A 85 6.77 -6.37 -17.17
N ARG A 86 7.85 -5.74 -17.62
CA ARG A 86 8.05 -4.29 -17.66
C ARG A 86 8.61 -3.91 -19.01
N VAL A 87 8.12 -2.81 -19.59
CA VAL A 87 8.65 -2.28 -20.84
C VAL A 87 8.64 -0.74 -20.82
N GLU A 88 9.77 -0.17 -21.24
CA GLU A 88 9.89 1.26 -21.48
C GLU A 88 9.85 1.52 -22.99
N THR A 89 8.88 2.30 -23.43
CA THR A 89 8.71 2.62 -24.86
C THR A 89 7.88 3.88 -25.07
N ALA A 90 8.20 4.65 -26.10
CA ALA A 90 7.49 5.87 -26.49
C ALA A 90 7.27 6.87 -25.34
N GLY A 91 8.24 6.98 -24.42
CA GLY A 91 8.17 7.87 -23.26
C GLY A 91 7.30 7.35 -22.11
N TRP A 92 6.95 6.07 -22.11
CA TRP A 92 6.17 5.39 -21.07
C TRP A 92 6.94 4.25 -20.45
N ASP A 93 6.82 4.10 -19.15
CA ASP A 93 7.19 2.93 -18.38
C ASP A 93 5.89 2.17 -18.04
N LEU A 94 5.77 0.93 -18.50
CA LEU A 94 4.58 0.09 -18.39
C LEU A 94 4.90 -1.17 -17.62
N LEU A 95 4.07 -1.48 -16.63
CA LEU A 95 4.15 -2.69 -15.82
C LEU A 95 2.92 -3.56 -16.05
N GLY A 96 3.13 -4.84 -16.27
CA GLY A 96 2.05 -5.82 -16.35
C GLY A 96 2.11 -6.82 -15.19
N PHE A 97 1.11 -6.75 -14.35
CA PHE A 97 0.94 -7.66 -13.21
C PHE A 97 -0.08 -8.75 -13.51
N GLU A 98 0.01 -9.83 -12.81
CA GLU A 98 -1.08 -10.79 -12.67
C GLU A 98 -2.33 -10.05 -12.19
N ALA A 99 -3.47 -10.26 -12.87
CA ALA A 99 -4.72 -9.71 -12.41
C ALA A 99 -5.28 -10.55 -11.26
N LEU A 100 -5.53 -9.92 -10.15
CA LEU A 100 -6.21 -10.55 -9.02
C LEU A 100 -7.72 -10.46 -9.18
N ASP A 101 -8.41 -11.54 -8.84
CA ASP A 101 -9.85 -11.54 -8.62
C ASP A 101 -10.14 -11.24 -7.15
N GLY A 102 -11.32 -10.74 -6.87
CA GLY A 102 -11.73 -10.39 -5.51
C GLY A 102 -12.32 -8.98 -5.42
N HIS A 103 -12.38 -8.49 -4.21
CA HIS A 103 -12.86 -7.15 -3.86
C HIS A 103 -11.84 -6.43 -2.98
N HIS A 104 -11.95 -5.12 -2.89
CA HIS A 104 -11.17 -4.35 -1.93
C HIS A 104 -11.61 -4.67 -0.51
N ALA A 105 -10.65 -4.82 0.40
CA ALA A 105 -10.95 -5.20 1.78
C ALA A 105 -11.92 -4.22 2.45
N ASP A 106 -12.91 -4.75 3.14
CA ASP A 106 -13.78 -3.98 4.01
C ASP A 106 -13.18 -3.91 5.42
N TYR A 107 -12.87 -2.70 5.87
CA TYR A 107 -12.29 -2.45 7.19
C TYR A 107 -13.34 -2.03 8.24
N THR A 108 -14.63 -2.13 7.94
CA THR A 108 -15.66 -1.83 8.94
C THR A 108 -15.62 -2.82 10.11
N PRO A 109 -16.09 -2.43 11.32
CA PRO A 109 -16.23 -3.36 12.43
C PRO A 109 -17.00 -4.62 12.02
N ASP A 110 -16.54 -5.78 12.49
CA ASP A 110 -17.12 -7.12 12.22
C ASP A 110 -17.03 -7.60 10.76
N SER A 111 -16.32 -6.90 9.89
CA SER A 111 -16.08 -7.36 8.52
C SER A 111 -15.39 -8.74 8.50
N PRO A 112 -15.85 -9.68 7.64
CA PRO A 112 -15.20 -10.97 7.46
C PRO A 112 -13.79 -10.88 6.83
N ASP A 113 -13.42 -9.73 6.26
CA ASP A 113 -12.12 -9.53 5.65
C ASP A 113 -11.00 -9.31 6.68
N LEU A 114 -11.33 -8.80 7.88
CA LEU A 114 -10.34 -8.44 8.90
C LEU A 114 -9.39 -9.59 9.27
N PRO A 115 -9.84 -10.84 9.46
CA PRO A 115 -8.95 -11.97 9.71
C PRO A 115 -8.00 -12.26 8.55
N GLU A 116 -8.41 -12.06 7.31
CA GLU A 116 -7.58 -12.29 6.11
C GLU A 116 -6.51 -11.20 5.98
N VAL A 117 -6.86 -9.95 6.30
CA VAL A 117 -5.90 -8.84 6.36
C VAL A 117 -4.89 -9.07 7.49
N ALA A 118 -5.32 -9.50 8.68
CA ALA A 118 -4.42 -9.85 9.76
C ALA A 118 -3.48 -11.01 9.37
N ALA A 119 -3.98 -12.02 8.60
CA ALA A 119 -3.17 -13.11 8.08
C ALA A 119 -2.12 -12.63 7.07
N LEU A 120 -2.48 -11.68 6.19
CA LEU A 120 -1.55 -11.02 5.28
C LEU A 120 -0.46 -10.26 6.04
N LEU A 121 -0.84 -9.45 7.03
CA LEU A 121 0.10 -8.67 7.85
C LEU A 121 1.01 -9.55 8.72
N ARG A 122 0.55 -10.73 9.16
CA ARG A 122 1.43 -11.73 9.82
C ARG A 122 2.54 -12.19 8.88
N ARG A 123 2.25 -12.47 7.61
CA ARG A 123 3.26 -12.85 6.62
C ARG A 123 4.21 -11.69 6.33
N LEU A 124 3.68 -10.49 6.13
CA LEU A 124 4.48 -9.30 5.87
C LEU A 124 5.42 -8.99 7.04
N GLY A 125 4.94 -9.04 8.28
CA GLY A 125 5.73 -8.77 9.48
C GLY A 125 6.89 -9.76 9.73
N THR A 126 6.93 -10.90 9.01
CA THR A 126 8.05 -11.84 9.03
C THR A 126 8.96 -11.74 7.80
N THR A 127 8.64 -10.85 6.86
CA THR A 127 9.39 -10.69 5.61
C THR A 127 10.59 -9.77 5.84
N PRO A 128 11.83 -10.27 5.68
CA PRO A 128 13.01 -9.43 5.80
C PRO A 128 13.04 -8.42 4.66
N CYS A 129 13.60 -7.24 4.93
CA CYS A 129 13.81 -6.26 3.88
C CYS A 129 14.86 -6.79 2.89
N PRO A 130 14.58 -6.81 1.58
CA PRO A 130 15.57 -7.21 0.60
C PRO A 130 16.73 -6.21 0.55
N ASP A 131 17.88 -6.68 0.03
CA ASP A 131 19.08 -5.86 -0.14
C ASP A 131 18.95 -4.99 -1.42
N ILE A 132 18.00 -4.07 -1.38
CA ILE A 132 17.79 -3.02 -2.38
C ILE A 132 17.63 -1.68 -1.68
N GLU A 133 17.88 -0.60 -2.40
CA GLU A 133 17.71 0.74 -1.85
C GLU A 133 16.22 1.05 -1.61
N LEU A 134 15.80 1.13 -0.35
CA LEU A 134 14.48 1.54 0.07
C LEU A 134 14.56 2.76 0.98
N ARG A 135 13.47 3.51 1.05
CA ARG A 135 13.30 4.54 2.09
C ARG A 135 13.30 3.87 3.46
N ARG A 136 13.74 4.60 4.48
CA ARG A 136 13.75 4.13 5.87
C ARG A 136 12.62 4.79 6.63
N ALA A 137 11.95 4.03 7.50
CA ALA A 137 10.80 4.52 8.25
C ALA A 137 11.16 5.71 9.15
N GLU A 138 12.32 5.64 9.82
CA GLU A 138 12.83 6.72 10.66
C GLU A 138 13.10 8.01 9.88
N GLN A 139 13.54 7.92 8.62
CA GLN A 139 13.76 9.09 7.75
C GLN A 139 12.42 9.68 7.27
N ARG A 140 11.45 8.81 6.95
CA ARG A 140 10.13 9.28 6.49
C ARG A 140 9.33 9.98 7.57
N LEU A 141 9.55 9.62 8.84
CA LEU A 141 8.83 10.16 9.98
C LEU A 141 9.63 11.22 10.74
N GLU A 142 10.84 11.57 10.27
CA GLU A 142 11.77 12.47 10.97
C GLU A 142 11.12 13.79 11.39
N GLN A 143 10.44 14.46 10.47
CA GLN A 143 9.81 15.75 10.76
C GLN A 143 8.55 15.66 11.63
N TYR A 144 8.02 14.45 11.83
CA TYR A 144 6.78 14.18 12.58
C TYR A 144 7.03 13.62 13.96
N ALA A 145 8.21 13.09 14.23
CA ALA A 145 8.60 12.57 15.54
C ALA A 145 8.73 13.71 16.55
N THR A 146 8.42 13.44 17.81
CA THR A 146 8.53 14.44 18.89
C THR A 146 10.00 14.66 19.29
N THR A 147 10.78 13.59 19.31
CA THR A 147 12.20 13.62 19.65
C THR A 147 13.04 12.78 18.67
N PRO A 148 14.33 13.09 18.52
CA PRO A 148 15.22 12.22 17.74
C PRO A 148 15.32 10.79 18.27
N ALA A 149 15.10 10.58 19.56
CA ALA A 149 15.10 9.24 20.18
C ALA A 149 13.94 8.36 19.67
N ASP A 150 12.78 8.97 19.36
CA ASP A 150 11.62 8.25 18.83
C ASP A 150 11.94 7.56 17.50
N LEU A 151 12.83 8.15 16.69
CA LEU A 151 13.21 7.64 15.38
C LEU A 151 13.87 6.27 15.46
N HIS A 152 14.65 6.01 16.51
CA HIS A 152 15.29 4.70 16.72
C HIS A 152 14.27 3.57 16.94
N LEU A 153 13.07 3.92 17.45
CA LEU A 153 11.98 2.96 17.66
C LEU A 153 11.30 2.54 16.35
N PHE A 154 11.44 3.35 15.29
CA PHE A 154 10.88 3.06 13.96
C PHE A 154 11.86 2.32 13.05
N ALA A 155 13.16 2.34 13.41
CA ALA A 155 14.21 1.68 12.64
C ALA A 155 14.09 0.15 12.74
N GLY A 156 14.47 -0.54 11.67
CA GLY A 156 14.47 -1.99 11.62
C GLY A 156 14.85 -2.51 10.22
N ASP A 157 14.84 -3.82 10.09
CA ASP A 157 15.30 -4.52 8.89
C ASP A 157 14.19 -5.34 8.22
N HIS A 158 12.93 -4.94 8.40
CA HIS A 158 11.78 -5.59 7.78
C HIS A 158 11.26 -4.75 6.61
N LEU A 159 10.67 -5.46 5.64
CA LEU A 159 9.95 -4.85 4.56
C LEU A 159 8.59 -4.36 5.04
N LEU A 160 8.27 -3.12 4.74
CA LEU A 160 6.99 -2.49 5.06
C LEU A 160 6.30 -2.01 3.79
N HIS A 161 4.98 -2.09 3.79
CA HIS A 161 4.15 -1.46 2.75
C HIS A 161 3.88 0.02 3.03
N THR A 162 3.55 0.37 4.25
CA THR A 162 3.29 1.72 4.81
C THR A 162 2.05 2.45 4.30
N ASP A 163 1.28 1.88 3.39
CA ASP A 163 0.02 2.44 2.89
C ASP A 163 -1.07 1.36 2.86
N LEU A 164 -1.58 1.02 4.05
CA LEU A 164 -2.61 -0.01 4.22
C LEU A 164 -4.02 0.53 3.98
N ASN A 165 -4.17 1.45 3.03
CA ASN A 165 -5.47 1.82 2.51
C ASN A 165 -6.23 0.56 2.09
N ASN A 166 -7.50 0.49 2.43
CA ASN A 166 -8.33 -0.68 2.10
C ASN A 166 -8.40 -0.96 0.59
N THR A 167 -8.27 0.06 -0.28
CA THR A 167 -8.20 -0.13 -1.74
C THR A 167 -6.88 -0.76 -2.20
N ASN A 168 -5.84 -0.79 -1.35
CA ASN A 168 -4.58 -1.47 -1.62
C ASN A 168 -4.58 -2.94 -1.17
N VAL A 169 -5.63 -3.42 -0.50
CA VAL A 169 -5.77 -4.82 -0.10
C VAL A 169 -6.93 -5.46 -0.85
N LEU A 170 -6.64 -6.54 -1.57
CA LEU A 170 -7.64 -7.32 -2.31
C LEU A 170 -7.87 -8.64 -1.58
N VAL A 171 -9.15 -8.98 -1.38
CA VAL A 171 -9.59 -10.22 -0.75
C VAL A 171 -10.34 -11.06 -1.77
N ASN A 172 -9.95 -12.32 -1.90
CA ASN A 172 -10.60 -13.31 -2.77
C ASN A 172 -11.05 -14.51 -1.95
N ASP A 173 -12.33 -14.58 -1.64
CA ASP A 173 -12.94 -15.64 -0.84
C ASP A 173 -12.84 -17.03 -1.47
N ARG A 174 -12.60 -17.09 -2.78
CA ARG A 174 -12.48 -18.34 -3.54
C ARG A 174 -11.06 -18.88 -3.58
N ALA A 175 -10.07 -18.05 -3.21
CA ALA A 175 -8.68 -18.48 -3.18
C ALA A 175 -8.38 -19.39 -1.98
N PRO A 176 -7.34 -20.23 -2.03
CA PRO A 176 -6.83 -20.91 -0.84
C PRO A 176 -6.53 -19.92 0.28
N GLN A 177 -6.76 -20.30 1.54
CA GLN A 177 -6.65 -19.37 2.68
C GLN A 177 -5.31 -18.60 2.73
N ALA A 178 -4.20 -19.27 2.40
CA ALA A 178 -2.89 -18.59 2.36
C ALA A 178 -2.81 -17.48 1.29
N ASP A 179 -3.71 -17.49 0.31
CA ASP A 179 -3.70 -16.62 -0.86
C ASP A 179 -4.89 -15.66 -0.92
N ARG A 180 -5.78 -15.69 0.09
CA ARG A 180 -7.01 -14.90 0.09
C ARG A 180 -6.77 -13.41 0.06
N ALA A 181 -5.81 -12.92 0.85
CA ALA A 181 -5.47 -11.49 0.87
C ALA A 181 -4.13 -11.24 0.19
N ARG A 182 -4.10 -10.23 -0.68
CA ARG A 182 -2.92 -9.70 -1.38
C ARG A 182 -2.91 -8.18 -1.26
N ILE A 183 -1.71 -7.61 -1.22
CA ILE A 183 -1.52 -6.17 -1.15
C ILE A 183 -0.91 -5.65 -2.45
N VAL A 184 -1.43 -4.54 -2.98
CA VAL A 184 -1.02 -3.89 -4.23
C VAL A 184 -0.48 -2.49 -3.97
N ASP A 185 0.09 -1.85 -4.99
CA ASP A 185 0.63 -0.48 -4.95
C ASP A 185 1.82 -0.33 -3.99
N TRP A 186 2.91 -1.03 -4.29
CA TRP A 186 4.14 -1.06 -3.51
C TRP A 186 5.08 0.14 -3.74
N ALA A 187 4.56 1.21 -4.33
CA ALA A 187 5.33 2.43 -4.60
C ALA A 187 6.01 3.02 -3.35
N TRP A 188 5.44 2.78 -2.18
CA TRP A 188 5.93 3.28 -0.89
C TRP A 188 6.67 2.24 -0.05
N ALA A 189 7.10 1.13 -0.65
CA ALA A 189 7.91 0.12 0.05
C ALA A 189 9.04 0.77 0.86
N THR A 190 9.17 0.37 2.11
CA THR A 190 10.01 1.02 3.11
C THR A 190 10.71 -0.04 3.97
N ARG A 191 11.91 0.26 4.45
CA ARG A 191 12.62 -0.53 5.46
C ARG A 191 12.35 0.03 6.84
N GLY A 192 12.00 -0.80 7.84
CA GLY A 192 11.74 -0.33 9.19
C GLY A 192 11.44 -1.44 10.18
N ALA A 193 10.92 -1.08 11.35
CA ALA A 193 10.52 -2.02 12.38
C ALA A 193 9.27 -2.81 11.95
N ALA A 194 9.28 -4.12 12.13
CA ALA A 194 8.25 -5.05 11.63
C ALA A 194 6.81 -4.72 12.07
N TRP A 195 6.64 -4.06 13.20
CA TRP A 195 5.34 -3.73 13.80
C TRP A 195 4.66 -2.51 13.16
N LEU A 196 5.38 -1.69 12.37
CA LEU A 196 4.87 -0.41 11.87
C LEU A 196 3.67 -0.59 10.92
N ASP A 197 3.63 -1.63 10.09
CA ASP A 197 2.47 -1.86 9.23
C ASP A 197 1.20 -2.20 10.02
N ALA A 198 1.31 -2.92 11.13
CA ALA A 198 0.18 -3.09 12.04
C ALA A 198 -0.29 -1.74 12.63
N GLY A 199 0.65 -0.84 12.94
CA GLY A 199 0.37 0.52 13.39
C GLY A 199 -0.32 1.38 12.31
N TYR A 200 0.12 1.30 11.06
CA TYR A 200 -0.57 1.96 9.95
C TYR A 200 -1.99 1.40 9.77
N TRP A 201 -2.18 0.10 9.90
CA TRP A 201 -3.51 -0.51 9.79
C TRP A 201 -4.48 -0.03 10.86
N ILE A 202 -4.03 0.20 12.10
CA ILE A 202 -4.85 0.77 13.19
C ILE A 202 -5.53 2.07 12.75
N ILE A 203 -4.80 2.97 12.09
CA ILE A 203 -5.34 4.26 11.63
C ILE A 203 -6.48 4.03 10.62
N TRP A 204 -6.30 3.08 9.70
CA TRP A 204 -7.32 2.74 8.71
C TRP A 204 -8.54 2.07 9.34
N LEU A 205 -8.35 1.22 10.35
CA LEU A 205 -9.44 0.62 11.12
C LEU A 205 -10.27 1.70 11.83
N ILE A 206 -9.60 2.64 12.53
CA ILE A 206 -10.29 3.74 13.21
C ILE A 206 -11.02 4.64 12.20
N ALA A 207 -10.40 4.95 11.08
CA ALA A 207 -11.04 5.68 9.99
C ALA A 207 -12.24 4.96 9.39
N SER A 208 -12.33 3.63 9.55
CA SER A 208 -13.45 2.79 9.12
C SER A 208 -14.48 2.52 10.23
N GLY A 209 -14.35 3.17 11.39
CA GLY A 209 -15.34 3.15 12.46
C GLY A 209 -15.00 2.33 13.70
N HIS A 210 -13.79 1.75 13.79
CA HIS A 210 -13.36 1.08 15.01
C HIS A 210 -13.05 2.08 16.12
N ALA A 211 -13.36 1.72 17.37
CA ALA A 211 -12.77 2.39 18.52
C ALA A 211 -11.25 2.10 18.58
N PRO A 212 -10.40 3.04 19.07
CA PRO A 212 -8.95 2.83 19.15
C PRO A 212 -8.55 1.54 19.86
N ALA A 213 -9.20 1.21 20.99
CA ALA A 213 -8.95 -0.04 21.72
C ALA A 213 -9.27 -1.29 20.87
N SER A 214 -10.36 -1.26 20.11
CA SER A 214 -10.74 -2.36 19.21
C SER A 214 -9.74 -2.50 18.04
N ALA A 215 -9.27 -1.39 17.48
CA ALA A 215 -8.26 -1.39 16.42
C ALA A 215 -6.91 -1.96 16.91
N GLU A 216 -6.46 -1.59 18.11
CA GLU A 216 -5.25 -2.19 18.72
C GLU A 216 -5.45 -3.68 19.04
N HIS A 217 -6.65 -4.08 19.47
CA HIS A 217 -6.95 -5.50 19.68
C HIS A 217 -6.82 -6.30 18.37
N ARG A 218 -7.25 -5.75 17.25
CA ARG A 218 -7.02 -6.37 15.92
C ARG A 218 -5.54 -6.42 15.54
N ALA A 219 -4.80 -5.35 15.78
CA ALA A 219 -3.35 -5.34 15.55
C ALA A 219 -2.62 -6.39 16.42
N ALA A 220 -3.12 -6.69 17.62
CA ALA A 220 -2.58 -7.71 18.50
C ALA A 220 -2.72 -9.15 17.96
N GLU A 221 -3.50 -9.37 16.91
CA GLU A 221 -3.49 -10.65 16.18
C GLU A 221 -2.21 -10.86 15.35
N ILE A 222 -1.37 -9.82 15.18
CA ILE A 222 -0.15 -9.82 14.39
C ILE A 222 1.05 -9.96 15.34
N PRO A 223 1.85 -11.06 15.28
CA PRO A 223 2.96 -11.27 16.19
C PRO A 223 3.98 -10.13 16.24
N ALA A 224 4.26 -9.48 15.11
CA ALA A 224 5.17 -8.34 15.06
C ALA A 224 4.72 -7.16 15.95
N TRP A 225 3.40 -6.99 16.16
CA TRP A 225 2.87 -5.96 17.07
C TRP A 225 3.28 -6.17 18.51
N HIS A 226 3.36 -7.40 18.99
CA HIS A 226 3.79 -7.71 20.35
C HIS A 226 5.27 -7.42 20.62
N ALA A 227 6.09 -7.30 19.56
CA ALA A 227 7.48 -6.89 19.68
C ALA A 227 7.65 -5.37 19.73
N ALA A 228 6.58 -4.60 19.52
CA ALA A 228 6.63 -3.15 19.58
C ALA A 228 6.83 -2.65 21.01
N PRO A 229 7.82 -1.80 21.28
CA PRO A 229 7.95 -1.17 22.60
C PRO A 229 6.75 -0.23 22.84
N PRO A 230 6.14 -0.23 24.03
CA PRO A 230 4.98 0.62 24.32
C PRO A 230 5.20 2.11 24.04
N GLU A 231 6.39 2.62 24.35
CA GLU A 231 6.83 3.96 24.01
C GLU A 231 6.93 4.18 22.50
N GLY A 232 7.33 3.16 21.72
CA GLY A 232 7.39 3.19 20.28
C GLY A 232 6.00 3.33 19.66
N ILE A 233 5.01 2.59 20.16
CA ILE A 233 3.62 2.72 19.72
C ILE A 233 3.09 4.13 19.97
N THR A 234 3.38 4.69 21.16
CA THR A 234 2.94 6.06 21.51
C THR A 234 3.63 7.12 20.67
N ALA A 235 4.92 6.96 20.41
CA ALA A 235 5.69 7.84 19.51
C ALA A 235 5.14 7.75 18.07
N PHE A 236 4.84 6.56 17.58
CA PHE A 236 4.32 6.34 16.24
C PHE A 236 2.90 6.90 16.06
N ALA A 237 2.03 6.73 17.05
CA ALA A 237 0.70 7.34 17.05
C ALA A 237 0.80 8.88 17.01
N THR A 238 1.76 9.46 17.74
CA THR A 238 2.02 10.90 17.74
C THR A 238 2.58 11.38 16.39
N ALA A 239 3.55 10.68 15.82
CA ALA A 239 4.10 11.02 14.51
C ALA A 239 3.03 10.98 13.40
N ASN A 240 2.17 9.96 13.40
CA ASN A 240 1.06 9.88 12.44
C ASN A 240 -0.02 10.95 12.66
N HIS A 241 -0.29 11.32 13.92
CA HIS A 241 -1.15 12.47 14.19
C HIS A 241 -0.58 13.74 13.56
N ASN A 242 0.71 14.04 13.74
CA ASN A 242 1.35 15.21 13.17
C ASN A 242 1.30 15.16 11.63
N LEU A 243 1.67 14.03 11.02
CA LEU A 243 1.64 13.80 9.58
C LEU A 243 0.24 14.05 8.98
N TRP A 244 -0.79 13.40 9.53
CA TRP A 244 -2.13 13.48 8.94
C TRP A 244 -2.79 14.84 9.16
N ASN A 245 -2.48 15.55 10.24
CA ASN A 245 -2.93 16.92 10.44
C ASN A 245 -2.25 17.89 9.44
N GLU A 246 -0.96 17.72 9.17
CA GLU A 246 -0.27 18.51 8.14
C GLU A 246 -0.89 18.26 6.75
N ILE A 247 -1.08 16.99 6.38
CA ILE A 247 -1.70 16.60 5.09
C ILE A 247 -3.12 17.19 4.99
N SER A 248 -3.92 17.07 6.05
CA SER A 248 -5.29 17.60 6.07
C SER A 248 -5.34 19.12 6.04
N ALA A 249 -4.36 19.80 6.60
CA ALA A 249 -4.25 21.27 6.51
C ALA A 249 -3.84 21.73 5.11
N ALA A 250 -2.95 20.99 4.45
CA ALA A 250 -2.46 21.30 3.09
C ALA A 250 -3.51 20.99 2.00
N ASP A 251 -4.29 19.93 2.17
CA ASP A 251 -5.34 19.50 1.22
C ASP A 251 -6.59 19.03 2.00
N PRO A 252 -7.43 19.98 2.46
CA PRO A 252 -8.60 19.68 3.31
C PRO A 252 -9.76 19.12 2.50
N ASN A 253 -9.88 17.80 2.47
CA ASN A 253 -10.98 17.07 1.87
C ASN A 253 -11.57 16.03 2.87
N PRO A 254 -12.72 15.40 2.58
CA PRO A 254 -13.34 14.43 3.50
C PRO A 254 -12.43 13.27 3.88
N TRP A 255 -11.60 12.80 2.96
CA TRP A 255 -10.69 11.68 3.17
C TRP A 255 -9.53 12.07 4.11
N THR A 256 -8.84 13.18 3.86
CA THR A 256 -7.72 13.65 4.70
C THR A 256 -8.18 14.00 6.11
N ARG A 257 -9.37 14.65 6.25
CA ARG A 257 -9.96 14.95 7.56
C ARG A 257 -10.30 13.71 8.35
N ARG A 258 -10.82 12.66 7.69
CA ARG A 258 -11.13 11.39 8.34
C ARG A 258 -9.88 10.72 8.91
N LEU A 259 -8.78 10.69 8.15
CA LEU A 259 -7.52 10.12 8.60
C LEU A 259 -6.84 10.94 9.70
N ALA A 260 -6.89 12.28 9.62
CA ALA A 260 -6.42 13.16 10.68
C ALA A 260 -7.22 12.94 11.99
N GLY A 261 -8.55 12.78 11.88
CA GLY A 261 -9.40 12.43 13.01
C GLY A 261 -9.05 11.07 13.62
N ALA A 262 -8.84 10.05 12.81
CA ALA A 262 -8.46 8.71 13.25
C ALA A 262 -7.09 8.70 13.96
N ALA A 263 -6.08 9.34 13.38
CA ALA A 263 -4.76 9.47 13.97
C ALA A 263 -4.79 10.27 15.28
N THR A 264 -5.63 11.30 15.35
CA THR A 264 -5.84 12.07 16.59
C THR A 264 -6.47 11.21 17.67
N ALA A 265 -7.54 10.47 17.35
CA ALA A 265 -8.22 9.59 18.30
C ALA A 265 -7.28 8.50 18.85
N TRP A 266 -6.42 7.93 17.98
CA TRP A 266 -5.44 6.94 18.42
C TRP A 266 -4.40 7.54 19.36
N ARG A 267 -3.82 8.70 19.01
CA ARG A 267 -2.86 9.39 19.89
C ARG A 267 -3.47 9.72 21.26
N GLU A 268 -4.71 10.21 21.30
CA GLU A 268 -5.39 10.53 22.56
C GLU A 268 -5.62 9.29 23.42
N TYR A 269 -6.04 8.19 22.81
CA TYR A 269 -6.17 6.90 23.48
C TYR A 269 -4.84 6.44 24.10
N ARG A 270 -3.73 6.53 23.38
CA ARG A 270 -2.40 6.15 23.87
C ARG A 270 -1.86 7.05 24.99
N ARG A 271 -2.35 8.28 25.09
CA ARG A 271 -1.96 9.23 26.16
C ARG A 271 -2.81 9.11 27.41
N SER A 272 -3.99 8.50 27.35
CA SER A 272 -4.91 8.35 28.47
C SER A 272 -4.80 7.00 29.17
N GLY A 273 -4.12 6.04 28.62
CA GLY A 273 -3.79 4.73 29.20
C GLY A 273 -2.32 4.63 29.55
#